data_e33ff19bdc67703e81c90ed940bcb788
#
_entry.id   e33ff19bdc67703e81c90ed940bcb788
#
_cell.length_a   1.000
_cell.length_b   1.000
_cell.length_c   1.000
_cell.angle_alpha   90.00
_cell.angle_beta   90.00
_cell.angle_gamma   90.00
#
_symmetry.space_group_name_H-M   'P 1'
#
loop_
_entity.id
_entity.type
_entity.pdbx_description
1 polymer ?
#
loop_
_entity_poly.entity_id
_entity_poly.type
_entity_poly.pdbx_seq_one_letter_code
_entity_poly.pdbx_strand_id
1 'polypeptide(L)'
;MTSETPVIEINNLVRRYGRADAVDGLTLRVEPGRCYGFFGPNGAGKTTTIKCLLNLLRPTSGAVKVFGLDTARHEVAVKSRLAYVPDSVAFYPWMTVRDTLDYFASFRQRWNQQTERALLDQFRLDVGQKTSHLSKGQRTQLALVTAICAEPELLVLDEPTS
;
A
#
# COMPACT_ATOMS: atom_id res chain seq x y z
N MET A 1 11.89 24.80 16.05
CA MET A 1 10.94 24.03 15.24
C MET A 1 11.66 22.73 14.85
N THR A 2 11.39 21.64 15.54
CA THR A 2 11.93 20.33 15.19
C THR A 2 11.31 19.92 13.86
N SER A 3 12.10 19.91 12.79
CA SER A 3 11.63 19.39 11.50
C SER A 3 11.47 17.87 11.65
N GLU A 4 10.22 17.42 11.84
CA GLU A 4 9.93 16.00 11.82
C GLU A 4 10.37 15.43 10.46
N THR A 5 10.95 14.23 10.48
CA THR A 5 11.34 13.53 9.25
C THR A 5 10.07 13.20 8.46
N PRO A 6 9.97 13.60 7.17
CA PRO A 6 8.81 13.29 6.37
C PRO A 6 8.62 11.78 6.24
N VAL A 7 7.35 11.34 6.21
CA VAL A 7 7.03 9.92 5.99
C VAL A 7 7.36 9.51 4.56
N ILE A 8 7.09 10.38 3.59
CA ILE A 8 7.46 10.18 2.17
C ILE A 8 8.23 11.40 1.69
N GLU A 9 9.34 11.16 1.03
CA GLU A 9 10.13 12.16 0.31
C GLU A 9 10.51 11.64 -1.07
N ILE A 10 10.01 12.31 -2.10
CA ILE A 10 10.30 12.02 -3.51
C ILE A 10 10.99 13.26 -4.08
N ASN A 11 12.17 13.08 -4.65
CA ASN A 11 12.96 14.14 -5.24
C ASN A 11 13.19 13.88 -6.71
N ASN A 12 12.59 14.71 -7.57
CA ASN A 12 12.77 14.70 -9.02
C ASN A 12 12.63 13.31 -9.65
N LEU A 13 11.60 12.56 -9.24
CA LEU A 13 11.35 11.20 -9.70
C LEU A 13 11.00 11.21 -11.19
N VAL A 14 11.76 10.46 -11.97
CA VAL A 14 11.46 10.17 -13.38
C VAL A 14 11.30 8.66 -13.54
N ARG A 15 10.25 8.23 -14.23
CA ARG A 15 10.08 6.86 -14.69
C ARG A 15 9.66 6.82 -16.13
N ARG A 16 10.52 6.24 -16.97
CA ARG A 16 10.36 6.14 -18.42
C ARG A 16 10.11 4.70 -18.86
N TYR A 17 9.22 4.52 -19.82
CA TYR A 17 8.99 3.27 -20.53
C TYR A 17 9.25 3.50 -22.03
N GLY A 18 10.38 3.00 -22.52
CA GLY A 18 10.82 3.28 -23.88
C GLY A 18 10.99 4.78 -24.11
N ARG A 19 10.13 5.39 -24.95
CA ARG A 19 10.15 6.83 -25.25
C ARG A 19 9.12 7.64 -24.45
N ALA A 20 8.26 7.00 -23.66
CA ALA A 20 7.21 7.67 -22.90
C ALA A 20 7.62 7.85 -21.43
N ASP A 21 7.50 9.07 -20.94
CA ASP A 21 7.67 9.38 -19.51
C ASP A 21 6.35 9.15 -18.79
N ALA A 22 6.31 8.11 -17.94
CA ALA A 22 5.15 7.82 -17.10
C ALA A 22 5.13 8.70 -15.84
N VAL A 23 6.30 9.11 -15.38
CA VAL A 23 6.49 10.12 -14.33
C VAL A 23 7.65 11.00 -14.76
N ASP A 24 7.45 12.32 -14.76
CA ASP A 24 8.43 13.29 -15.22
C ASP A 24 8.70 14.33 -14.13
N GLY A 25 9.81 14.16 -13.41
CA GLY A 25 10.33 15.13 -12.43
C GLY A 25 9.47 15.34 -11.18
N LEU A 26 8.69 14.32 -10.75
CA LEU A 26 7.84 14.47 -9.57
C LEU A 26 8.66 14.72 -8.31
N THR A 27 8.32 15.80 -7.60
CA THR A 27 8.82 16.11 -6.25
C THR A 27 7.64 16.19 -5.31
N LEU A 28 7.69 15.43 -4.21
CA LEU A 28 6.61 15.29 -3.24
C LEU A 28 7.17 15.08 -1.85
N ARG A 29 6.54 15.72 -0.85
CA ARG A 29 6.84 15.53 0.56
C ARG A 29 5.54 15.34 1.34
N VAL A 30 5.47 14.28 2.15
CA VAL A 30 4.33 13.95 3.02
C VAL A 30 4.82 13.89 4.46
N GLU A 31 4.22 14.72 5.30
CA GLU A 31 4.54 14.79 6.73
C GLU A 31 3.76 13.72 7.51
N PRO A 32 4.23 13.33 8.72
CA PRO A 32 3.52 12.40 9.59
C PRO A 32 2.12 12.90 9.98
N GLY A 33 1.21 11.95 10.28
CA GLY A 33 -0.14 12.26 10.76
C GLY A 33 -1.04 12.96 9.73
N ARG A 34 -0.71 12.86 8.44
CA ARG A 34 -1.50 13.45 7.36
C ARG A 34 -2.16 12.38 6.49
N CYS A 35 -3.38 12.67 6.04
CA CYS A 35 -4.01 12.00 4.92
C CYS A 35 -3.70 12.79 3.66
N TYR A 36 -3.02 12.16 2.70
CA TYR A 36 -2.60 12.81 1.45
C TYR A 36 -3.31 12.16 0.25
N GLY A 37 -4.10 12.95 -0.46
CA GLY A 37 -4.76 12.53 -1.69
C GLY A 37 -3.89 12.80 -2.92
N PHE A 38 -3.60 11.74 -3.68
CA PHE A 38 -2.83 11.82 -4.93
C PHE A 38 -3.77 11.69 -6.11
N PHE A 39 -4.26 12.83 -6.62
CA PHE A 39 -5.28 12.90 -7.65
C PHE A 39 -4.68 13.15 -9.04
N GLY A 40 -5.37 12.66 -10.06
CA GLY A 40 -5.00 12.87 -11.47
C GLY A 40 -5.79 11.94 -12.39
N PRO A 41 -5.84 12.24 -13.70
CA PRO A 41 -6.52 11.39 -14.68
C PRO A 41 -5.84 10.02 -14.81
N ASN A 42 -6.53 9.09 -15.47
CA ASN A 42 -5.91 7.81 -15.82
C ASN A 42 -4.70 8.03 -16.73
N GLY A 43 -3.61 7.32 -16.45
CA GLY A 43 -2.34 7.52 -17.15
C GLY A 43 -1.45 8.64 -16.61
N ALA A 44 -1.89 9.40 -15.58
CA ALA A 44 -1.06 10.46 -14.96
C ALA A 44 0.14 9.96 -14.14
N GLY A 45 0.43 8.67 -14.14
CA GLY A 45 1.58 8.10 -13.43
C GLY A 45 1.34 7.78 -11.95
N LYS A 46 0.10 7.86 -11.43
CA LYS A 46 -0.23 7.59 -10.01
C LYS A 46 0.29 6.23 -9.55
N THR A 47 -0.21 5.15 -10.16
CA THR A 47 0.21 3.77 -9.85
C THR A 47 1.70 3.54 -10.10
N THR A 48 2.29 4.18 -11.12
CA THR A 48 3.73 4.12 -11.39
C THR A 48 4.52 4.76 -10.25
N THR A 49 4.09 5.91 -9.76
CA THR A 49 4.70 6.58 -8.60
C THR A 49 4.61 5.71 -7.34
N ILE A 50 3.42 5.14 -7.06
CA ILE A 50 3.22 4.21 -5.94
C ILE A 50 4.14 2.99 -6.07
N LYS A 51 4.26 2.40 -7.26
CA LYS A 51 5.16 1.27 -7.49
C LYS A 51 6.64 1.64 -7.28
N CYS A 52 7.06 2.85 -7.66
CA CYS A 52 8.40 3.35 -7.35
C CYS A 52 8.60 3.56 -5.84
N LEU A 53 7.59 4.12 -5.16
CA LEU A 53 7.59 4.30 -3.70
C LEU A 53 7.79 2.97 -2.96
N LEU A 54 7.13 1.90 -3.44
CA LEU A 54 7.18 0.55 -2.87
C LEU A 54 8.40 -0.27 -3.32
N ASN A 55 9.30 0.32 -4.12
CA ASN A 55 10.42 -0.39 -4.78
C ASN A 55 9.97 -1.62 -5.62
N LEU A 56 8.74 -1.59 -6.14
CA LEU A 56 8.25 -2.57 -7.12
C LEU A 56 8.68 -2.20 -8.55
N LEU A 57 9.01 -0.93 -8.76
CA LEU A 57 9.62 -0.40 -9.98
C LEU A 57 10.82 0.49 -9.62
N ARG A 58 11.93 0.32 -10.31
CA ARG A 58 13.08 1.20 -10.14
C ARG A 58 12.85 2.52 -10.88
N PRO A 59 13.08 3.68 -10.26
CA PRO A 59 13.12 4.95 -10.96
C PRO A 59 14.14 4.93 -12.12
N THR A 60 13.87 5.70 -13.17
CA THR A 60 14.88 5.99 -14.20
C THR A 60 15.90 6.98 -13.67
N SER A 61 15.43 7.99 -12.91
CA SER A 61 16.26 8.91 -12.14
C SER A 61 15.47 9.49 -10.98
N GLY A 62 16.12 10.28 -10.13
CA GLY A 62 15.55 10.81 -8.90
C GLY A 62 15.73 9.88 -7.71
N ALA A 63 15.18 10.27 -6.57
CA ALA A 63 15.31 9.55 -5.31
C ALA A 63 13.96 9.43 -4.60
N VAL A 64 13.74 8.28 -3.95
CA VAL A 64 12.55 7.99 -3.16
C VAL A 64 12.96 7.51 -1.78
N LYS A 65 12.48 8.21 -0.75
CA LYS A 65 12.68 7.82 0.65
C LYS A 65 11.35 7.67 1.35
N VAL A 66 11.27 6.70 2.24
CA VAL A 66 10.15 6.48 3.15
C VAL A 66 10.73 6.36 4.56
N PHE A 67 10.16 7.09 5.52
CA PHE A 67 10.67 7.20 6.90
C PHE A 67 12.14 7.66 6.95
N GLY A 68 12.57 8.50 5.99
CA GLY A 68 13.96 8.95 5.84
C GLY A 68 14.91 7.90 5.20
N LEU A 69 14.44 6.69 4.94
CA LEU A 69 15.22 5.59 4.38
C LEU A 69 15.05 5.51 2.85
N ASP A 70 16.14 5.33 2.13
CA ASP A 70 16.12 5.04 0.69
C ASP A 70 15.44 3.68 0.45
N THR A 71 14.35 3.68 -0.34
CA THR A 71 13.49 2.49 -0.51
C THR A 71 14.20 1.34 -1.21
N ALA A 72 15.17 1.63 -2.08
CA ALA A 72 15.94 0.58 -2.78
C ALA A 72 17.01 -0.05 -1.90
N ARG A 73 17.60 0.73 -0.99
CA ARG A 73 18.69 0.24 -0.11
C ARG A 73 18.17 -0.40 1.18
N HIS A 74 17.00 0.04 1.66
CA HIS A 74 16.44 -0.38 2.95
C HIS A 74 15.04 -1.00 2.78
N GLU A 75 14.84 -1.77 1.72
CA GLU A 75 13.53 -2.30 1.31
C GLU A 75 12.79 -3.03 2.44
N VAL A 76 13.47 -3.94 3.14
CA VAL A 76 12.87 -4.73 4.23
C VAL A 76 12.44 -3.82 5.39
N ALA A 77 13.30 -2.88 5.80
CA ALA A 77 13.01 -1.95 6.89
C ALA A 77 11.83 -1.03 6.56
N VAL A 78 11.70 -0.60 5.30
CA VAL A 78 10.58 0.21 4.83
C VAL A 78 9.31 -0.64 4.77
N LYS A 79 9.34 -1.81 4.12
CA LYS A 79 8.16 -2.66 3.92
C LYS A 79 7.61 -3.27 5.20
N SER A 80 8.42 -3.45 6.25
CA SER A 80 7.92 -3.91 7.54
C SER A 80 7.03 -2.90 8.27
N ARG A 81 7.14 -1.60 7.93
CA ARG A 81 6.44 -0.49 8.57
C ARG A 81 5.29 0.08 7.73
N LEU A 82 5.12 -0.40 6.50
CA LEU A 82 4.06 0.06 5.60
C LEU A 82 3.12 -1.07 5.21
N ALA A 83 1.88 -0.68 4.83
CA ALA A 83 0.94 -1.56 4.16
C ALA A 83 0.47 -0.92 2.85
N TYR A 84 0.14 -1.77 1.88
CA TYR A 84 -0.31 -1.36 0.56
C TYR A 84 -1.54 -2.14 0.14
N VAL A 85 -2.56 -1.43 -0.32
CA VAL A 85 -3.76 -1.99 -0.96
C VAL A 85 -3.76 -1.57 -2.42
N PRO A 86 -3.57 -2.50 -3.36
CA PRO A 86 -3.59 -2.22 -4.79
C PRO A 86 -5.02 -2.00 -5.30
N ASP A 87 -5.17 -1.34 -6.45
CA ASP A 87 -6.44 -1.22 -7.18
C ASP A 87 -7.07 -2.60 -7.48
N SER A 88 -6.26 -3.54 -7.94
CA SER A 88 -6.71 -4.91 -8.21
C SER A 88 -6.16 -5.88 -7.18
N VAL A 89 -7.06 -6.38 -6.31
CA VAL A 89 -6.71 -7.32 -5.24
C VAL A 89 -6.93 -8.74 -5.71
N ALA A 90 -5.90 -9.59 -5.60
CA ALA A 90 -5.97 -11.02 -5.83
C ALA A 90 -5.57 -11.80 -4.58
N PHE A 91 -6.43 -12.73 -4.16
CA PHE A 91 -6.15 -13.71 -3.12
C PHE A 91 -6.10 -15.10 -3.73
N TYR A 92 -5.54 -16.08 -3.02
CA TYR A 92 -5.58 -17.47 -3.44
C TYR A 92 -7.03 -17.98 -3.43
N PRO A 93 -7.60 -18.38 -4.57
CA PRO A 93 -9.06 -18.63 -4.72
C PRO A 93 -9.58 -19.79 -3.86
N TRP A 94 -8.71 -20.68 -3.42
CA TRP A 94 -9.04 -21.83 -2.56
C TRP A 94 -9.05 -21.50 -1.06
N MET A 95 -8.44 -20.40 -0.64
CA MET A 95 -8.40 -19.97 0.75
C MET A 95 -9.74 -19.37 1.17
N THR A 96 -10.14 -19.62 2.40
CA THR A 96 -11.20 -18.86 3.06
C THR A 96 -10.72 -17.47 3.48
N VAL A 97 -11.63 -16.60 3.88
CA VAL A 97 -11.30 -15.32 4.50
C VAL A 97 -10.41 -15.55 5.74
N ARG A 98 -10.73 -16.54 6.59
CA ARG A 98 -9.91 -16.90 7.76
C ARG A 98 -8.51 -17.31 7.36
N ASP A 99 -8.37 -18.28 6.44
CA ASP A 99 -7.06 -18.75 5.98
C ASP A 99 -6.21 -17.59 5.42
N THR A 100 -6.86 -16.66 4.70
CA THR A 100 -6.19 -15.49 4.16
C THR A 100 -5.67 -14.57 5.26
N LEU A 101 -6.47 -14.28 6.28
CA LEU A 101 -6.05 -13.45 7.41
C LEU A 101 -4.89 -14.09 8.17
N ASP A 102 -4.98 -15.39 8.46
CA ASP A 102 -3.92 -16.14 9.15
C ASP A 102 -2.63 -16.17 8.33
N TYR A 103 -2.76 -16.34 7.01
CA TYR A 103 -1.63 -16.28 6.09
C TYR A 103 -0.94 -14.92 6.15
N PHE A 104 -1.67 -13.81 6.03
CA PHE A 104 -1.07 -12.48 6.10
C PHE A 104 -0.50 -12.15 7.48
N ALA A 105 -1.18 -12.55 8.55
CA ALA A 105 -0.72 -12.37 9.92
C ALA A 105 0.64 -13.05 10.17
N SER A 106 0.88 -14.22 9.54
CA SER A 106 2.13 -14.98 9.71
C SER A 106 3.38 -14.24 9.23
N PHE A 107 3.26 -13.25 8.34
CA PHE A 107 4.37 -12.42 7.85
C PHE A 107 4.55 -11.10 8.61
N ARG A 108 3.70 -10.83 9.60
CA ARG A 108 3.70 -9.55 10.32
C ARG A 108 4.23 -9.73 11.74
N GLN A 109 5.06 -8.78 12.18
CA GLN A 109 5.55 -8.76 13.56
C GLN A 109 4.44 -8.38 14.56
N ARG A 110 3.44 -7.65 14.10
CA ARG A 110 2.27 -7.21 14.86
C ARG A 110 1.01 -7.53 14.08
N TRP A 111 -0.01 -7.96 14.80
CA TRP A 111 -1.34 -8.20 14.27
C TRP A 111 -2.38 -7.93 15.33
N ASN A 112 -3.24 -6.96 15.08
CA ASN A 112 -4.25 -6.53 16.03
C ASN A 112 -5.54 -7.33 15.84
N GLN A 113 -5.74 -8.37 16.64
CA GLN A 113 -6.92 -9.23 16.59
C GLN A 113 -8.21 -8.50 16.97
N GLN A 114 -8.16 -7.47 17.83
CA GLN A 114 -9.35 -6.69 18.18
C GLN A 114 -9.83 -5.86 16.99
N THR A 115 -8.91 -5.20 16.31
CA THR A 115 -9.18 -4.46 15.08
C THR A 115 -9.69 -5.41 13.97
N GLU A 116 -9.11 -6.61 13.85
CA GLU A 116 -9.56 -7.62 12.90
C GLU A 116 -11.04 -7.96 13.11
N ARG A 117 -11.43 -8.33 14.34
CA ARG A 117 -12.83 -8.66 14.68
C ARG A 117 -13.77 -7.50 14.35
N ALA A 118 -13.41 -6.28 14.78
CA ALA A 118 -14.21 -5.09 14.54
C ALA A 118 -14.43 -4.81 13.05
N LEU A 119 -13.37 -4.94 12.22
CA LEU A 119 -13.45 -4.72 10.78
C LEU A 119 -14.23 -5.84 10.06
N LEU A 120 -14.06 -7.09 10.47
CA LEU A 120 -14.85 -8.21 9.91
C LEU A 120 -16.34 -8.00 10.16
N ASP A 121 -16.73 -7.59 11.36
CA ASP A 121 -18.12 -7.29 11.73
C ASP A 121 -18.64 -6.07 10.94
N GLN A 122 -17.85 -5.00 10.88
CA GLN A 122 -18.22 -3.77 10.14
C GLN A 122 -18.44 -4.02 8.65
N PHE A 123 -17.58 -4.81 8.01
CA PHE A 123 -17.65 -5.14 6.60
C PHE A 123 -18.57 -6.34 6.31
N ARG A 124 -19.07 -7.01 7.35
CA ARG A 124 -19.90 -8.22 7.26
C ARG A 124 -19.25 -9.30 6.41
N LEU A 125 -17.95 -9.53 6.63
CA LEU A 125 -17.20 -10.58 5.94
C LEU A 125 -17.36 -11.91 6.68
N ASP A 126 -17.88 -12.91 5.97
CA ASP A 126 -17.95 -14.28 6.50
C ASP A 126 -16.56 -14.93 6.44
N VAL A 127 -16.01 -15.27 7.60
CA VAL A 127 -14.68 -15.87 7.73
C VAL A 127 -14.57 -17.25 7.07
N GLY A 128 -15.68 -17.97 6.93
CA GLY A 128 -15.75 -19.28 6.27
C GLY A 128 -15.87 -19.21 4.75
N GLN A 129 -16.20 -18.03 4.20
CA GLN A 129 -16.39 -17.87 2.76
C GLN A 129 -15.05 -17.95 2.01
N LYS A 130 -15.01 -18.67 0.88
CA LYS A 130 -13.84 -18.72 0.00
C LYS A 130 -13.64 -17.37 -0.70
N THR A 131 -12.39 -16.96 -0.86
CA THR A 131 -12.03 -15.70 -1.53
C THR A 131 -12.47 -15.65 -2.99
N SER A 132 -12.59 -16.82 -3.65
CA SER A 132 -13.15 -16.92 -5.01
C SER A 132 -14.61 -16.46 -5.12
N HIS A 133 -15.37 -16.53 -4.03
CA HIS A 133 -16.79 -16.16 -3.98
C HIS A 133 -17.00 -14.71 -3.51
N LEU A 134 -15.94 -14.01 -3.12
CA LEU A 134 -16.04 -12.61 -2.72
C LEU A 134 -16.30 -11.71 -3.95
N SER A 135 -17.17 -10.73 -3.78
CA SER A 135 -17.31 -9.62 -4.75
C SER A 135 -16.04 -8.78 -4.82
N LYS A 136 -15.88 -7.93 -5.85
CA LYS A 136 -14.75 -6.99 -5.94
C LYS A 136 -14.66 -6.14 -4.68
N GLY A 137 -15.76 -5.55 -4.22
CA GLY A 137 -15.80 -4.74 -2.99
C GLY A 137 -15.39 -5.51 -1.75
N GLN A 138 -15.87 -6.76 -1.58
CA GLN A 138 -15.46 -7.61 -0.45
C GLN A 138 -13.97 -7.97 -0.48
N ARG A 139 -13.38 -8.18 -1.67
CA ARG A 139 -11.93 -8.39 -1.79
C ARG A 139 -11.15 -7.16 -1.36
N THR A 140 -11.59 -5.97 -1.78
CA THR A 140 -10.98 -4.70 -1.33
C THR A 140 -11.11 -4.53 0.19
N GLN A 141 -12.30 -4.83 0.75
CA GLN A 141 -12.51 -4.80 2.20
C GLN A 141 -11.58 -5.78 2.93
N LEU A 142 -11.44 -7.02 2.45
CA LEU A 142 -10.51 -7.99 3.02
C LEU A 142 -9.06 -7.51 2.95
N ALA A 143 -8.66 -6.88 1.83
CA ALA A 143 -7.33 -6.29 1.70
C ALA A 143 -7.10 -5.14 2.69
N LEU A 144 -8.12 -4.32 2.95
CA LEU A 144 -8.07 -3.29 3.99
C LEU A 144 -7.91 -3.90 5.38
N VAL A 145 -8.63 -4.99 5.70
CA VAL A 145 -8.46 -5.71 6.97
C VAL A 145 -7.01 -6.16 7.12
N THR A 146 -6.44 -6.86 6.10
CA THR A 146 -5.06 -7.34 6.16
C THR A 146 -4.02 -6.21 6.30
N ALA A 147 -4.30 -5.04 5.72
CA ALA A 147 -3.43 -3.88 5.78
C ALA A 147 -3.48 -3.18 7.14
N ILE A 148 -4.69 -2.95 7.68
CA ILE A 148 -4.91 -2.19 8.91
C ILE A 148 -4.51 -3.00 10.14
N CYS A 149 -4.81 -4.31 10.17
CA CYS A 149 -4.50 -5.17 11.31
C CYS A 149 -2.98 -5.34 11.55
N ALA A 150 -2.18 -5.08 10.54
CA ALA A 150 -0.71 -5.05 10.64
C ALA A 150 -0.17 -3.80 11.36
N GLU A 151 -1.02 -2.85 11.74
CA GLU A 151 -0.67 -1.57 12.40
C GLU A 151 0.48 -0.82 11.68
N PRO A 152 0.34 -0.54 10.38
CA PRO A 152 1.40 0.13 9.63
C PRO A 152 1.54 1.59 10.05
N GLU A 153 2.77 2.13 9.97
CA GLU A 153 3.05 3.56 10.14
C GLU A 153 2.68 4.37 8.88
N LEU A 154 2.62 3.69 7.72
CA LEU A 154 2.17 4.25 6.44
C LEU A 154 1.23 3.27 5.75
N LEU A 155 0.02 3.73 5.44
CA LEU A 155 -0.93 3.01 4.61
C LEU A 155 -1.02 3.67 3.23
N VAL A 156 -0.73 2.91 2.18
CA VAL A 156 -0.83 3.35 0.78
C VAL A 156 -2.01 2.64 0.13
N LEU A 157 -2.93 3.41 -0.45
CA LEU A 157 -4.11 2.91 -1.15
C LEU A 157 -4.06 3.35 -2.62
N ASP A 158 -4.21 2.43 -3.56
CA ASP A 158 -4.24 2.71 -4.99
C ASP A 158 -5.68 2.47 -5.49
N GLU A 159 -6.41 3.54 -5.76
CA GLU A 159 -7.81 3.57 -6.23
C GLU A 159 -8.77 2.64 -5.44
N PRO A 160 -8.87 2.75 -4.10
CA PRO A 160 -9.58 1.78 -3.26
C PRO A 160 -11.11 1.76 -3.46
N THR A 161 -11.66 2.66 -4.25
CA THR A 161 -13.12 2.83 -4.47
C THR A 161 -13.54 2.59 -5.92
N SER A 162 -12.63 2.12 -6.78
CA SER A 162 -12.89 1.88 -8.22
C SER A 162 -13.58 0.54 -8.49
#